data_6122a2da7878d6b457e18135d5a49ad0
#
_entry.id   6122a2da7878d6b457e18135d5a49ad0
#
_cell.length_a   1.000
_cell.length_b   1.000
_cell.length_c   1.000
_cell.angle_alpha   90.00
_cell.angle_beta   90.00
_cell.angle_gamma   90.00
#
_symmetry.space_group_name_H-M   'P 1'
#
loop_
_entity.id
_entity.type
_entity.pdbx_description
1 polymer ?
#
loop_
_entity_poly.entity_id
_entity_poly.type
_entity_poly.pdbx_seq_one_letter_code
_entity_poly.pdbx_strand_id
1 'polypeptide(L)'
;QKVYTLLAFRPGPSYHTKYVDGIELGSRSERCHFGSRIFNIRSNGDERYARRPYRIQFRYNSTLSAAVRWDNKHKGIICDHLAPSKLELVERWFAYGPDFSYDKIYWSKGKWQIEESYPLIQNLDIAPTNSRVPTSLDPKR
;
A
#
# COMPACT_ATOMS: atom_id res chain seq x y z
N GLN A 1 8.15 21.34 15.93
CA GLN A 1 8.66 20.03 15.52
C GLN A 1 8.01 19.64 14.20
N LYS A 2 8.81 19.35 13.17
CA LYS A 2 8.30 18.94 11.85
C LYS A 2 8.38 17.41 11.77
N VAL A 3 7.28 16.81 11.28
CA VAL A 3 7.21 15.38 11.03
C VAL A 3 7.07 15.16 9.53
N TYR A 4 7.86 14.26 9.01
CA TYR A 4 7.84 13.86 7.61
C TYR A 4 7.41 12.40 7.48
N THR A 5 6.74 12.07 6.41
CA THR A 5 6.40 10.69 6.08
C THR A 5 7.38 10.15 5.04
N LEU A 6 7.98 9.03 5.34
CA LEU A 6 8.93 8.34 4.50
C LEU A 6 8.30 7.09 3.90
N LEU A 7 8.44 6.93 2.60
CA LEU A 7 8.20 5.67 1.91
C LEU A 7 9.56 5.04 1.62
N ALA A 8 9.79 3.84 2.16
CA ALA A 8 11.06 3.15 2.03
C ALA A 8 10.89 1.72 1.53
N PHE A 9 11.95 1.20 0.92
CA PHE A 9 12.01 -0.16 0.39
C PHE A 9 13.27 -0.87 0.89
N ARG A 10 13.09 -2.10 1.34
CA ARG A 10 14.17 -2.99 1.72
C ARG A 10 14.04 -4.31 0.96
N PRO A 11 14.98 -4.61 0.05
CA PRO A 11 15.00 -5.90 -0.62
C PRO A 11 15.42 -7.02 0.33
N GLY A 12 14.94 -8.21 0.07
CA GLY A 12 15.31 -9.42 0.79
C GLY A 12 15.33 -10.64 -0.14
N PRO A 13 15.98 -11.73 0.26
CA PRO A 13 16.16 -12.91 -0.62
C PRO A 13 14.85 -13.69 -0.82
N SER A 14 14.00 -13.78 0.18
CA SER A 14 12.72 -14.51 0.12
C SER A 14 11.50 -13.61 0.14
N TYR A 15 11.60 -12.45 0.75
CA TYR A 15 10.55 -11.43 0.76
C TYR A 15 11.14 -10.02 0.78
N HIS A 16 10.42 -9.10 0.18
CA HIS A 16 10.69 -7.67 0.24
C HIS A 16 9.86 -7.02 1.35
N THR A 17 10.34 -5.87 1.82
CA THR A 17 9.59 -5.05 2.76
C THR A 17 9.52 -3.61 2.26
N LYS A 18 8.31 -3.05 2.19
CA LYS A 18 8.09 -1.61 2.05
C LYS A 18 7.62 -1.03 3.37
N TYR A 19 7.97 0.22 3.61
CA TYR A 19 7.63 0.91 4.86
C TYR A 19 6.94 2.22 4.58
N VAL A 20 5.96 2.54 5.42
CA VAL A 20 5.52 3.90 5.66
C VAL A 20 5.94 4.25 7.06
N ASP A 21 6.84 5.21 7.20
CA ASP A 21 7.46 5.58 8.48
C ASP A 21 7.33 7.09 8.72
N GLY A 22 7.41 7.48 9.97
CA GLY A 22 7.48 8.88 10.39
C GLY A 22 8.89 9.27 10.80
N ILE A 23 9.35 10.40 10.30
CA ILE A 23 10.63 10.99 10.72
C ILE A 23 10.33 12.30 11.43
N GLU A 24 10.78 12.42 12.66
CA GLU A 24 10.73 13.66 13.42
C GLU A 24 12.10 14.36 13.39
N LEU A 25 12.09 15.60 12.93
CA LEU A 25 13.28 16.45 12.98
C LEU A 25 13.20 17.35 14.21
N GLY A 26 14.18 17.20 15.10
CA GLY A 26 14.35 18.10 16.24
C GLY A 26 14.74 19.53 15.82
N SER A 27 14.61 20.46 16.73
CA SER A 27 14.96 21.88 16.51
C SER A 27 16.47 22.12 16.29
N ARG A 28 17.31 21.14 16.61
CA ARG A 28 18.74 21.11 16.30
C ARG A 28 18.99 19.98 15.34
N SER A 29 19.73 20.24 14.27
CA SER A 29 20.00 19.36 13.12
C SER A 29 20.59 17.98 13.44
N GLU A 30 20.91 17.72 14.69
CA GLU A 30 21.59 16.51 15.14
C GLU A 30 20.66 15.40 15.65
N ARG A 31 19.34 15.62 15.70
CA ARG A 31 18.40 14.63 16.25
C ARG A 31 17.28 14.33 15.25
N CYS A 32 17.51 13.30 14.49
CA CYS A 32 16.48 12.68 13.66
C CYS A 32 15.98 11.42 14.38
N HIS A 33 14.67 11.33 14.60
CA HIS A 33 14.03 10.16 15.19
C HIS A 33 13.18 9.47 14.14
N PHE A 34 13.44 8.18 13.94
CA PHE A 34 12.59 7.29 13.14
C PHE A 34 11.53 6.65 14.03
N GLY A 35 10.36 6.45 13.49
CA GLY A 35 9.22 5.91 14.22
C GLY A 35 8.51 6.98 15.03
N SER A 36 7.46 7.52 14.48
CA SER A 36 6.62 8.52 15.13
C SER A 36 5.23 7.95 15.40
N ARG A 37 4.60 8.39 16.50
CA ARG A 37 3.22 7.97 16.84
C ARG A 37 2.17 8.70 16.00
N ILE A 38 2.39 8.77 14.70
CA ILE A 38 1.49 9.45 13.74
C ILE A 38 0.49 8.50 13.07
N PHE A 39 0.49 7.22 13.42
CA PHE A 39 -0.40 6.24 12.84
C PHE A 39 -1.53 5.90 13.81
N ASN A 40 -2.77 6.03 13.35
CA ASN A 40 -3.96 5.58 14.04
C ASN A 40 -4.64 4.48 13.21
N ILE A 41 -3.93 3.37 13.07
CA ILE A 41 -4.39 2.22 12.31
C ILE A 41 -4.84 1.19 13.33
N ARG A 42 -6.12 0.85 13.29
CA ARG A 42 -6.71 -0.21 14.09
C ARG A 42 -6.81 -1.44 13.22
N SER A 43 -6.16 -2.49 13.65
CA SER A 43 -6.39 -3.81 13.11
C SER A 43 -7.79 -4.28 13.50
N ASN A 44 -8.66 -4.50 12.54
CA ASN A 44 -9.95 -5.18 12.74
C ASN A 44 -9.77 -6.71 12.86
N GLY A 45 -8.76 -7.15 13.63
CA GLY A 45 -8.35 -8.54 13.75
C GLY A 45 -7.28 -8.96 12.75
N ASP A 46 -6.82 -8.06 11.92
CA ASP A 46 -5.71 -8.29 11.01
C ASP A 46 -4.38 -7.99 11.72
N GLU A 47 -3.59 -9.02 11.96
CA GLU A 47 -2.31 -8.93 12.68
C GLU A 47 -1.24 -8.12 11.94
N ARG A 48 -1.50 -7.73 10.68
CA ARG A 48 -0.59 -6.91 9.87
C ARG A 48 -0.29 -5.56 10.50
N TYR A 49 -1.19 -5.07 11.33
CA TYR A 49 -1.05 -3.77 11.96
C TYR A 49 -1.04 -3.93 13.48
N ALA A 50 0.11 -3.75 14.08
CA ALA A 50 0.20 -3.70 15.54
C ALA A 50 -0.71 -2.58 16.09
N ARG A 51 -1.28 -2.79 17.27
CA ARG A 51 -1.96 -1.71 17.99
C ARG A 51 -0.99 -0.52 18.17
N ARG A 52 -1.29 0.62 17.54
CA ARG A 52 -0.46 1.84 17.56
C ARG A 52 0.93 1.63 16.95
N PRO A 53 1.02 1.28 15.68
CA PRO A 53 2.31 1.11 15.04
C PRO A 53 3.07 2.43 15.00
N TYR A 54 4.38 2.35 15.12
CA TYR A 54 5.30 3.46 14.82
C TYR A 54 5.59 3.56 13.34
N ARG A 55 5.36 2.48 12.60
CA ARG A 55 5.50 2.34 11.16
C ARG A 55 4.56 1.28 10.63
N ILE A 56 4.25 1.36 9.35
CA ILE A 56 3.51 0.32 8.63
C ILE A 56 4.50 -0.45 7.79
N GLN A 57 4.40 -1.78 7.79
CA GLN A 57 5.29 -2.66 7.04
C GLN A 57 4.46 -3.52 6.09
N PHE A 58 4.88 -3.55 4.81
CA PHE A 58 4.31 -4.38 3.77
C PHE A 58 5.35 -5.41 3.36
N ARG A 59 5.12 -6.67 3.74
CA ARG A 59 6.03 -7.79 3.45
C ARG A 59 5.39 -8.72 2.44
N TYR A 60 6.12 -9.03 1.38
CA TYR A 60 5.59 -9.83 0.29
C TYR A 60 6.73 -10.58 -0.42
N ASN A 61 6.38 -11.64 -1.15
CA ASN A 61 7.32 -12.49 -1.87
C ASN A 61 8.23 -11.66 -2.77
N SER A 62 9.53 -11.97 -2.73
CA SER A 62 10.57 -11.22 -3.47
C SER A 62 10.46 -11.33 -5.00
N THR A 63 9.71 -12.29 -5.52
CA THR A 63 9.45 -12.43 -6.97
C THR A 63 8.23 -11.62 -7.44
N LEU A 64 7.46 -11.04 -6.51
CA LEU A 64 6.28 -10.23 -6.80
C LEU A 64 6.58 -8.75 -6.68
N SER A 65 5.64 -7.94 -7.14
CA SER A 65 5.63 -6.49 -6.95
C SER A 65 4.39 -6.08 -6.17
N ALA A 66 4.55 -5.15 -5.24
CA ALA A 66 3.45 -4.56 -4.49
C ALA A 66 3.58 -3.04 -4.48
N ALA A 67 2.50 -2.34 -4.77
CA ALA A 67 2.47 -0.89 -4.77
C ALA A 67 2.33 -0.34 -3.34
N VAL A 68 3.13 0.65 -3.02
CA VAL A 68 2.95 1.57 -1.88
C VAL A 68 3.43 2.93 -2.39
N ARG A 69 2.50 3.82 -2.74
CA ARG A 69 2.83 5.08 -3.40
C ARG A 69 1.89 6.20 -3.03
N TRP A 70 2.39 7.41 -3.01
CA TRP A 70 1.56 8.61 -2.92
C TRP A 70 0.74 8.80 -4.20
N ASP A 71 -0.52 9.12 -4.04
CA ASP A 71 -1.43 9.44 -5.13
C ASP A 71 -2.04 10.84 -4.95
N ASN A 72 -1.75 11.73 -5.89
CA ASN A 72 -2.22 13.11 -5.85
C ASN A 72 -3.73 13.24 -6.07
N LYS A 73 -4.31 12.37 -6.88
CA LYS A 73 -5.75 12.39 -7.17
C LYS A 73 -6.54 11.99 -5.93
N HIS A 74 -6.11 10.95 -5.26
CA HIS A 74 -6.79 10.39 -4.09
C HIS A 74 -6.33 11.00 -2.75
N LYS A 75 -5.32 11.91 -2.78
CA LYS A 75 -4.78 12.58 -1.59
C LYS A 75 -4.39 11.62 -0.47
N GLY A 76 -3.67 10.57 -0.83
CA GLY A 76 -3.25 9.54 0.11
C GLY A 76 -2.21 8.59 -0.47
N ILE A 77 -1.76 7.68 0.38
CA ILE A 77 -0.88 6.59 -0.03
C ILE A 77 -1.78 5.42 -0.43
N ILE A 78 -1.70 5.03 -1.68
CA ILE A 78 -2.38 3.84 -2.20
C ILE A 78 -1.42 2.66 -2.09
N CYS A 79 -1.90 1.57 -1.53
CA CYS A 79 -1.14 0.35 -1.35
C CYS A 79 -1.95 -0.87 -1.76
N ASP A 80 -1.25 -1.88 -2.30
CA ASP A 80 -1.84 -3.18 -2.53
C ASP A 80 -2.18 -3.83 -1.18
N HIS A 81 -3.36 -4.42 -1.12
CA HIS A 81 -3.71 -5.30 -0.01
C HIS A 81 -2.95 -6.63 -0.16
N LEU A 82 -2.21 -7.00 0.87
CA LEU A 82 -1.37 -8.20 0.85
C LEU A 82 -2.04 -9.33 1.63
N ALA A 83 -2.11 -10.48 1.01
CA ALA A 83 -2.66 -11.68 1.60
C ALA A 83 -1.74 -12.88 1.38
N PRO A 84 -1.76 -13.88 2.27
CA PRO A 84 -1.03 -15.13 2.05
C PRO A 84 -1.69 -15.94 0.93
N SER A 85 -0.90 -16.68 0.16
CA SER A 85 -1.39 -17.54 -0.92
C SER A 85 -2.28 -18.69 -0.42
N LYS A 86 -2.11 -19.07 0.85
CA LYS A 86 -2.91 -20.07 1.55
C LYS A 86 -3.05 -19.70 3.03
N LEU A 87 -4.17 -20.06 3.65
CA LEU A 87 -4.44 -19.78 5.06
C LEU A 87 -3.40 -20.36 6.02
N GLU A 88 -2.83 -21.51 5.69
CA GLU A 88 -1.80 -22.15 6.51
C GLU A 88 -0.47 -21.40 6.51
N LEU A 89 -0.31 -20.44 5.59
CA LEU A 89 0.92 -19.65 5.42
C LEU A 89 0.79 -18.24 6.01
N VAL A 90 -0.17 -18.00 6.90
CA VAL A 90 -0.26 -16.75 7.66
C VAL A 90 1.05 -16.52 8.41
N GLU A 91 1.54 -15.27 8.41
CA GLU A 91 2.83 -14.83 8.93
C GLU A 91 4.07 -15.40 8.22
N ARG A 92 3.89 -16.13 7.12
CA ARG A 92 4.98 -16.55 6.23
C ARG A 92 5.13 -15.55 5.09
N TRP A 93 5.94 -14.53 5.26
CA TRP A 93 6.01 -13.36 4.37
C TRP A 93 6.43 -13.70 2.94
N PHE A 94 7.17 -14.77 2.73
CA PHE A 94 7.49 -15.29 1.39
C PHE A 94 6.26 -15.78 0.61
N ALA A 95 5.15 -16.03 1.28
CA ALA A 95 3.90 -16.48 0.68
C ALA A 95 2.88 -15.36 0.47
N TYR A 96 3.22 -14.13 0.86
CA TYR A 96 2.33 -12.97 0.71
C TYR A 96 2.47 -12.32 -0.65
N GLY A 97 1.38 -11.80 -1.17
CA GLY A 97 1.32 -11.03 -2.40
C GLY A 97 0.04 -10.21 -2.51
N PRO A 98 -0.05 -9.34 -3.52
CA PRO A 98 -1.27 -8.58 -3.81
C PRO A 98 -2.45 -9.52 -4.07
N ASP A 99 -3.61 -9.19 -3.50
CA ASP A 99 -4.87 -9.91 -3.73
C ASP A 99 -5.80 -9.18 -4.72
N PHE A 100 -5.26 -8.14 -5.42
CA PHE A 100 -5.95 -7.29 -6.38
C PHE A 100 -6.97 -6.32 -5.77
N SER A 101 -7.01 -6.20 -4.46
CA SER A 101 -7.67 -5.10 -3.77
C SER A 101 -6.65 -4.05 -3.30
N TYR A 102 -7.14 -2.88 -2.95
CA TYR A 102 -6.29 -1.75 -2.55
C TYR A 102 -6.75 -1.19 -1.23
N ASP A 103 -5.79 -0.68 -0.47
CA ASP A 103 -6.03 0.10 0.73
C ASP A 103 -5.54 1.53 0.51
N LYS A 104 -6.15 2.48 1.19
CA LYS A 104 -5.75 3.88 1.18
C LYS A 104 -5.35 4.33 2.57
N ILE A 105 -4.14 4.87 2.68
CA ILE A 105 -3.67 5.52 3.89
C ILE A 105 -3.79 7.03 3.68
N TYR A 106 -4.55 7.70 4.52
CA TYR A 106 -4.85 9.12 4.40
C TYR A 106 -4.64 9.87 5.71
N TRP A 107 -4.31 11.15 5.59
CA TRP A 107 -4.08 12.02 6.74
C TRP A 107 -5.39 12.62 7.23
N SER A 108 -5.70 12.41 8.51
CA SER A 108 -6.88 13.00 9.15
C SER A 108 -6.63 13.18 10.65
N LYS A 109 -7.08 14.32 11.18
CA LYS A 109 -6.98 14.66 12.61
C LYS A 109 -5.54 14.52 13.16
N GLY A 110 -4.55 14.94 12.39
CA GLY A 110 -3.14 14.91 12.78
C GLY A 110 -2.51 13.52 12.79
N LYS A 111 -3.15 12.53 12.16
CA LYS A 111 -2.65 11.15 12.09
C LYS A 111 -2.97 10.49 10.75
N TRP A 112 -2.18 9.51 10.37
CA TRP A 112 -2.47 8.60 9.28
C TRP A 112 -3.54 7.59 9.69
N GLN A 113 -4.58 7.48 8.88
CA GLN A 113 -5.68 6.52 8.98
C GLN A 113 -5.59 5.55 7.81
N ILE A 114 -6.24 4.40 7.92
CA ILE A 114 -6.38 3.45 6.81
C ILE A 114 -7.84 3.23 6.47
N GLU A 115 -8.13 3.19 5.18
CA GLU A 115 -9.37 2.73 4.59
C GLU A 115 -9.08 1.48 3.79
N GLU A 116 -9.52 0.34 4.30
CA GLU A 116 -9.36 -0.95 3.65
C GLU A 116 -10.37 -1.11 2.51
N SER A 117 -9.99 -1.92 1.51
CA SER A 117 -10.82 -2.17 0.33
C SER A 117 -11.26 -0.87 -0.39
N TYR A 118 -10.33 0.05 -0.54
CA TYR A 118 -10.58 1.33 -1.20
C TYR A 118 -10.95 1.11 -2.67
N PRO A 119 -12.06 1.68 -3.17
CA PRO A 119 -12.58 1.43 -4.51
C PRO A 119 -11.80 2.18 -5.60
N LEU A 120 -10.51 1.90 -5.73
CA LEU A 120 -9.62 2.57 -6.69
C LEU A 120 -10.09 2.38 -8.14
N ILE A 121 -10.53 1.17 -8.48
CA ILE A 121 -10.92 0.81 -9.85
C ILE A 121 -12.26 1.44 -10.24
N GLN A 122 -13.19 1.64 -9.30
CA GLN A 122 -14.49 2.27 -9.56
C GLN A 122 -14.37 3.75 -9.93
N ASN A 123 -13.25 4.39 -9.59
CA ASN A 123 -12.95 5.77 -9.91
C ASN A 123 -12.04 5.92 -11.15
N LEU A 124 -11.66 4.84 -11.80
CA LEU A 124 -11.16 4.90 -13.15
C LEU A 124 -12.38 5.19 -14.02
N ASP A 125 -12.47 6.38 -14.57
CA ASP A 125 -13.30 6.64 -15.74
C ASP A 125 -12.86 5.60 -16.77
N ILE A 126 -13.63 4.55 -16.90
CA ILE A 126 -13.54 3.65 -18.02
C ILE A 126 -14.03 4.52 -19.18
N ALA A 127 -13.08 5.20 -19.82
CA ALA A 127 -13.35 5.76 -21.13
C ALA A 127 -14.02 4.63 -21.92
N PRO A 128 -15.19 4.86 -22.53
CA PRO A 128 -15.85 3.80 -23.25
C PRO A 128 -14.83 3.29 -24.25
N THR A 129 -14.40 2.07 -24.05
CA THR A 129 -13.57 1.37 -25.01
C THR A 129 -14.45 1.30 -26.23
N ASN A 130 -14.22 2.18 -27.19
CA ASN A 130 -14.65 1.97 -28.55
C ASN A 130 -13.90 0.74 -29.05
N SER A 131 -14.31 -0.40 -28.55
CA SER A 131 -14.07 -1.67 -29.18
C SER A 131 -14.86 -1.63 -30.48
N ARG A 132 -14.29 -0.98 -31.50
CA ARG A 132 -14.55 -1.36 -32.85
C ARG A 132 -14.08 -2.81 -32.94
N VAL A 133 -14.98 -3.71 -32.64
CA VAL A 133 -14.90 -5.06 -33.15
C VAL A 133 -14.68 -4.90 -34.65
N PRO A 134 -13.61 -5.41 -35.24
CA PRO A 134 -13.49 -5.47 -36.68
C PRO A 134 -14.60 -6.36 -37.18
N THR A 135 -15.69 -5.76 -37.59
CA THR A 135 -16.75 -6.44 -38.32
C THR A 135 -16.19 -6.75 -39.70
N SER A 136 -16.25 -8.01 -40.04
CA SER A 136 -16.01 -8.59 -41.34
C SER A 136 -14.58 -9.07 -41.63
N LEU A 137 -14.39 -10.29 -41.32
CA LEU A 137 -13.86 -11.20 -42.30
C LEU A 137 -14.98 -11.43 -43.32
N ASP A 138 -14.95 -10.69 -44.39
CA ASP A 138 -15.79 -10.97 -45.54
C ASP A 138 -15.17 -12.16 -46.29
N PRO A 139 -15.84 -13.31 -46.37
CA PRO A 139 -15.29 -14.45 -47.10
C PRO A 139 -15.75 -14.31 -48.58
N LYS A 140 -15.07 -13.49 -49.34
CA LYS A 140 -15.26 -13.53 -50.80
C LYS A 140 -13.98 -13.15 -51.52
N ARG A 141 -13.40 -14.18 -52.02
CA ARG A 141 -12.70 -14.44 -53.28
C ARG A 141 -11.34 -15.06 -53.10
#